data_d0cfff7b9d766aa4d444a31bdea6a7f9
#
_entry.id   d0cfff7b9d766aa4d444a31bdea6a7f9
#
_cell.length_a   1.000
_cell.length_b   1.000
_cell.length_c   1.000
_cell.angle_alpha   90.00
_cell.angle_beta   90.00
_cell.angle_gamma   90.00
#
_symmetry.space_group_name_H-M   'P 1'
#
loop_
_entity.id
_entity.type
_entity.pdbx_description
1 polymer ?
#
loop_
_entity_poly.entity_id
_entity_poly.type
_entity_poly.pdbx_seq_one_letter_code
_entity_poly.pdbx_strand_id
1 'polypeptide(L)'
;MTILACYGNNGINSRDIFQRFYEHPDLSRDFMLTRLDSTHLQELLREEFIKHGLSSLFRYHITCDSILHPGINVDEVETVILGFIRTLKGVKNLMIIDAFLYSNEEKVLHLFKKMILELSDSLQSIMFFTSATKKRSPDAMHNTLKSINPNIRIIDIITDEIHDRFWLDADNKKGIVMGTSLNGVTKKLTLIDYLQPSDAKAVLDIANEISKTQKPEKWQCE
;
A
#
# COMPACT_ATOMS: atom_id res chain seq x y z
N MET A 1 -6.75 25.94 2.58
CA MET A 1 -8.01 25.15 2.53
C MET A 1 -7.59 23.69 2.48
N THR A 2 -8.17 22.85 3.29
CA THR A 2 -7.93 21.39 3.26
C THR A 2 -9.14 20.73 2.66
N ILE A 3 -8.96 19.92 1.61
CA ILE A 3 -10.04 19.18 0.97
C ILE A 3 -9.90 17.73 1.39
N LEU A 4 -10.92 17.19 2.06
CA LEU A 4 -11.01 15.78 2.42
C LEU A 4 -12.00 15.10 1.48
N ALA A 5 -11.56 14.10 0.73
CA ALA A 5 -12.44 13.28 -0.06
C ALA A 5 -12.86 12.05 0.76
N CYS A 6 -14.14 11.94 1.08
CA CYS A 6 -14.68 10.76 1.76
C CYS A 6 -15.32 9.83 0.74
N TYR A 7 -14.86 8.60 0.69
CA TYR A 7 -15.47 7.51 -0.08
C TYR A 7 -16.33 6.67 0.85
N GLY A 8 -17.62 6.58 0.58
CA GLY A 8 -18.49 5.67 1.30
C GLY A 8 -18.27 4.23 0.82
N ASN A 9 -18.10 3.30 1.75
CA ASN A 9 -18.16 1.88 1.46
C ASN A 9 -19.57 1.50 0.99
N ASN A 10 -19.68 0.42 0.25
CA ASN A 10 -20.93 -0.06 -0.35
C ASN A 10 -22.12 0.02 0.60
N GLY A 11 -23.12 0.81 0.23
CA GLY A 11 -24.37 0.98 0.98
C GLY A 11 -24.51 2.27 1.79
N ILE A 12 -23.44 3.04 2.00
CA ILE A 12 -23.53 4.35 2.63
C ILE A 12 -23.67 5.40 1.53
N ASN A 13 -24.83 6.02 1.44
CA ASN A 13 -25.02 7.11 0.49
C ASN A 13 -24.49 8.43 1.08
N SER A 14 -24.25 9.42 0.23
CA SER A 14 -23.70 10.71 0.66
C SER A 14 -24.62 11.45 1.66
N ARG A 15 -25.92 11.18 1.68
CA ARG A 15 -26.85 11.75 2.67
C ARG A 15 -26.54 11.24 4.08
N ASP A 16 -26.27 9.95 4.22
CA ASP A 16 -25.98 9.35 5.53
C ASP A 16 -24.71 9.90 6.14
N ILE A 17 -23.68 10.18 5.30
CA ILE A 17 -22.44 10.81 5.74
C ILE A 17 -22.71 12.22 6.25
N PHE A 18 -23.47 13.03 5.48
CA PHE A 18 -23.82 14.38 5.88
C PHE A 18 -24.67 14.40 7.15
N GLN A 19 -25.67 13.55 7.24
CA GLN A 19 -26.53 13.45 8.41
C GLN A 19 -25.71 13.11 9.65
N ARG A 20 -24.90 12.06 9.61
CA ARG A 20 -24.04 11.66 10.73
C ARG A 20 -23.05 12.74 11.13
N PHE A 21 -22.47 13.45 10.17
CA PHE A 21 -21.56 14.55 10.46
C PHE A 21 -22.23 15.66 11.25
N TYR A 22 -23.45 16.07 10.84
CA TYR A 22 -24.20 17.14 11.51
C TYR A 22 -24.86 16.68 12.82
N GLU A 23 -25.00 15.38 13.06
CA GLU A 23 -25.41 14.82 14.36
C GLU A 23 -24.28 14.90 15.42
N HIS A 24 -23.05 15.24 15.02
CA HIS A 24 -21.91 15.44 15.93
C HIS A 24 -21.59 16.94 16.07
N PRO A 25 -22.08 17.62 17.13
CA PRO A 25 -21.94 19.06 17.31
C PRO A 25 -20.49 19.55 17.32
N ASP A 26 -19.57 18.74 17.88
CA ASP A 26 -18.15 19.09 17.95
C ASP A 26 -17.46 19.08 16.58
N LEU A 27 -17.86 18.18 15.69
CA LEU A 27 -17.34 18.14 14.32
C LEU A 27 -17.96 19.23 13.46
N SER A 28 -19.28 19.43 13.55
CA SER A 28 -19.98 20.43 12.72
C SER A 28 -19.70 21.87 13.11
N ARG A 29 -19.23 22.13 14.35
CA ARG A 29 -18.80 23.46 14.79
C ARG A 29 -17.50 23.89 14.14
N ASP A 30 -16.53 22.98 14.04
CA ASP A 30 -15.14 23.30 13.67
C ASP A 30 -14.85 22.96 12.20
N PHE A 31 -15.70 22.16 11.56
CA PHE A 31 -15.53 21.70 10.19
C PHE A 31 -16.82 21.86 9.38
N MET A 32 -16.67 22.09 8.10
CA MET A 32 -17.75 22.06 7.12
C MET A 32 -17.54 20.91 6.15
N LEU A 33 -18.51 20.02 6.06
CA LEU A 33 -18.51 18.96 5.06
C LEU A 33 -19.23 19.44 3.81
N THR A 34 -18.58 19.42 2.67
CA THR A 34 -19.19 19.75 1.38
C THR A 34 -18.91 18.66 0.36
N ARG A 35 -19.87 18.45 -0.54
CA ARG A 35 -19.69 17.54 -1.67
C ARG A 35 -19.00 18.28 -2.81
N LEU A 36 -17.85 17.81 -3.22
CA LEU A 36 -17.18 18.29 -4.42
C LEU A 36 -17.29 17.19 -5.50
N ASP A 37 -17.86 17.53 -6.63
CA ASP A 37 -17.69 16.73 -7.83
C ASP A 37 -16.39 17.11 -8.55
N SER A 38 -16.02 16.29 -9.54
CA SER A 38 -14.76 16.50 -10.28
C SER A 38 -14.70 17.86 -10.98
N THR A 39 -15.83 18.38 -11.41
CA THR A 39 -15.93 19.68 -12.09
C THR A 39 -15.66 20.83 -11.10
N HIS A 40 -16.27 20.78 -9.94
CA HIS A 40 -16.03 21.75 -8.87
C HIS A 40 -14.57 21.77 -8.39
N LEU A 41 -13.97 20.58 -8.26
CA LEU A 41 -12.56 20.49 -7.87
C LEU A 41 -11.64 21.10 -8.94
N GLN A 42 -11.90 20.83 -10.22
CA GLN A 42 -11.15 21.42 -11.32
C GLN A 42 -11.28 22.95 -11.36
N GLU A 43 -12.48 23.48 -11.13
CA GLU A 43 -12.72 24.93 -11.07
C GLU A 43 -11.95 25.57 -9.91
N LEU A 44 -12.00 25.00 -8.72
CA LEU A 44 -11.25 25.48 -7.56
C LEU A 44 -9.76 25.50 -7.79
N LEU A 45 -9.20 24.40 -8.34
CA LEU A 45 -7.77 24.32 -8.66
C LEU A 45 -7.37 25.33 -9.75
N ARG A 46 -8.25 25.54 -10.74
CA ARG A 46 -8.04 26.54 -11.78
C ARG A 46 -8.03 27.96 -11.22
N GLU A 47 -9.00 28.29 -10.34
CA GLU A 47 -9.06 29.61 -9.70
C GLU A 47 -7.82 29.87 -8.83
N GLU A 48 -7.40 28.91 -8.04
CA GLU A 48 -6.18 29.01 -7.23
C GLU A 48 -4.93 29.19 -8.09
N PHE A 49 -4.84 28.44 -9.19
CA PHE A 49 -3.73 28.58 -10.15
C PHE A 49 -3.71 29.98 -10.80
N ILE A 50 -4.89 30.52 -11.18
CA ILE A 50 -4.98 31.85 -11.77
C ILE A 50 -4.58 32.94 -10.75
N LYS A 51 -5.04 32.81 -9.48
CA LYS A 51 -4.77 33.80 -8.44
C LYS A 51 -3.34 33.79 -7.92
N HIS A 52 -2.75 32.63 -7.79
CA HIS A 52 -1.52 32.42 -7.03
C HIS A 52 -0.39 31.76 -7.80
N GLY A 53 -0.62 31.46 -9.09
CA GLY A 53 0.36 30.81 -9.97
C GLY A 53 0.56 29.33 -9.65
N LEU A 54 1.50 28.72 -10.36
CA LEU A 54 1.79 27.29 -10.27
C LEU A 54 2.18 26.83 -8.86
N SER A 55 2.85 27.67 -8.09
CA SER A 55 3.26 27.35 -6.72
C SER A 55 2.08 27.09 -5.77
N SER A 56 0.88 27.58 -6.07
CA SER A 56 -0.30 27.33 -5.25
C SER A 56 -0.74 25.87 -5.29
N LEU A 57 -0.53 25.18 -6.41
CA LEU A 57 -0.90 23.77 -6.58
C LEU A 57 -0.05 22.85 -5.69
N PHE A 58 1.16 23.24 -5.35
CA PHE A 58 2.03 22.49 -4.44
C PHE A 58 1.65 22.63 -2.95
N ARG A 59 0.68 23.47 -2.62
CA ARG A 59 0.14 23.60 -1.26
C ARG A 59 -0.97 22.59 -0.95
N TYR A 60 -1.46 21.87 -1.96
CA TYR A 60 -2.50 20.87 -1.78
C TYR A 60 -1.87 19.47 -1.74
N HIS A 61 -2.07 18.80 -0.63
CA HIS A 61 -1.80 17.37 -0.51
C HIS A 61 -3.14 16.64 -0.64
N ILE A 62 -3.26 15.84 -1.70
CA ILE A 62 -4.37 14.90 -1.83
C ILE A 62 -3.86 13.58 -1.29
N THR A 63 -4.35 13.16 -0.13
CA THR A 63 -4.06 11.86 0.45
C THR A 63 -5.23 10.92 0.18
N CYS A 64 -4.93 9.71 -0.24
CA CYS A 64 -5.89 8.64 -0.45
C CYS A 64 -5.56 7.46 0.46
N ASP A 65 -5.26 7.75 1.72
CA ASP A 65 -5.00 6.75 2.72
C ASP A 65 -6.28 6.02 3.15
N SER A 66 -6.13 4.80 3.58
CA SER A 66 -7.21 4.00 4.16
C SER A 66 -6.79 3.46 5.52
N ILE A 67 -7.67 3.66 6.50
CA ILE A 67 -7.50 3.12 7.84
C ILE A 67 -8.29 1.81 7.92
N LEU A 68 -7.56 0.71 8.12
CA LEU A 68 -8.11 -0.60 8.37
C LEU A 68 -8.11 -0.86 9.87
N HIS A 69 -9.24 -1.21 10.46
CA HIS A 69 -9.37 -1.46 11.90
C HIS A 69 -9.92 -2.87 12.18
N PRO A 70 -9.69 -3.42 13.38
CA PRO A 70 -10.30 -4.68 13.79
C PRO A 70 -11.83 -4.60 13.72
N GLY A 71 -12.46 -5.62 13.14
CA GLY A 71 -13.93 -5.68 12.99
C GLY A 71 -14.46 -5.24 11.63
N ILE A 72 -13.61 -4.71 10.73
CA ILE A 72 -13.99 -4.58 9.31
C ILE A 72 -14.14 -5.98 8.73
N ASN A 73 -15.12 -6.14 7.83
CA ASN A 73 -15.27 -7.39 7.09
C ASN A 73 -14.01 -7.73 6.31
N VAL A 74 -13.59 -8.99 6.35
CA VAL A 74 -12.37 -9.46 5.66
C VAL A 74 -12.42 -9.15 4.16
N ASP A 75 -13.58 -9.32 3.51
CA ASP A 75 -13.73 -9.06 2.08
C ASP A 75 -13.58 -7.57 1.74
N GLU A 76 -14.01 -6.68 2.64
CA GLU A 76 -13.81 -5.23 2.49
C GLU A 76 -12.33 -4.87 2.62
N VAL A 77 -11.64 -5.44 3.60
CA VAL A 77 -10.20 -5.25 3.78
C VAL A 77 -9.42 -5.76 2.56
N GLU A 78 -9.76 -6.94 2.06
CA GLU A 78 -9.16 -7.46 0.83
C GLU A 78 -9.41 -6.52 -0.36
N THR A 79 -10.62 -6.01 -0.51
CA THR A 79 -10.98 -5.09 -1.60
C THR A 79 -10.12 -3.81 -1.56
N VAL A 80 -9.93 -3.24 -0.37
CA VAL A 80 -9.07 -2.06 -0.17
C VAL A 80 -7.63 -2.38 -0.54
N ILE A 81 -7.06 -3.44 0.02
CA ILE A 81 -5.66 -3.84 -0.23
C ILE A 81 -5.44 -4.10 -1.73
N LEU A 82 -6.33 -4.86 -2.38
CA LEU A 82 -6.22 -5.15 -3.81
C LEU A 82 -6.36 -3.88 -4.65
N GLY A 83 -7.16 -2.90 -4.20
CA GLY A 83 -7.24 -1.58 -4.84
C GLY A 83 -5.88 -0.87 -4.88
N PHE A 84 -5.16 -0.88 -3.75
CA PHE A 84 -3.80 -0.32 -3.68
C PHE A 84 -2.81 -1.12 -4.55
N ILE A 85 -2.83 -2.44 -4.48
CA ILE A 85 -1.94 -3.32 -5.27
C ILE A 85 -2.14 -3.12 -6.78
N ARG A 86 -3.38 -2.93 -7.24
CA ARG A 86 -3.67 -2.68 -8.67
C ARG A 86 -2.96 -1.46 -9.24
N THR A 87 -2.56 -0.49 -8.41
CA THR A 87 -1.79 0.66 -8.87
C THR A 87 -0.37 0.31 -9.32
N LEU A 88 0.11 -0.86 -8.89
CA LEU A 88 1.40 -1.42 -9.31
C LEU A 88 1.29 -2.33 -10.55
N LYS A 89 0.13 -2.42 -11.22
CA LYS A 89 -0.01 -3.20 -12.46
C LYS A 89 1.03 -2.77 -13.49
N GLY A 90 1.60 -3.76 -14.16
CA GLY A 90 2.70 -3.55 -15.11
C GLY A 90 4.10 -3.68 -14.49
N VAL A 91 4.20 -3.87 -13.17
CA VAL A 91 5.47 -4.10 -12.50
C VAL A 91 6.16 -5.35 -13.03
N LYS A 92 7.45 -5.23 -13.34
CA LYS A 92 8.30 -6.37 -13.73
C LYS A 92 9.15 -6.83 -12.57
N ASN A 93 9.71 -5.88 -11.82
CA ASN A 93 10.59 -6.12 -10.69
C ASN A 93 9.94 -5.56 -9.42
N LEU A 94 9.27 -6.43 -8.68
CA LEU A 94 8.60 -6.08 -7.42
C LEU A 94 9.57 -6.20 -6.26
N MET A 95 9.61 -5.19 -5.40
CA MET A 95 10.32 -5.23 -4.14
C MET A 95 9.32 -5.20 -2.99
N ILE A 96 9.41 -6.16 -2.09
CA ILE A 96 8.56 -6.25 -0.90
C ILE A 96 9.44 -6.19 0.33
N ILE A 97 9.23 -5.17 1.14
CA ILE A 97 9.95 -4.96 2.40
C ILE A 97 8.95 -5.19 3.53
N ASP A 98 9.13 -6.22 4.29
CA ASP A 98 8.30 -6.53 5.47
C ASP A 98 9.04 -7.51 6.39
N ALA A 99 9.48 -7.04 7.53
CA ALA A 99 10.19 -7.84 8.53
C ALA A 99 9.44 -9.11 8.99
N PHE A 100 8.12 -9.14 8.83
CA PHE A 100 7.23 -10.21 9.31
C PHE A 100 6.46 -10.90 8.18
N LEU A 101 6.90 -10.74 6.94
CA LEU A 101 6.17 -11.18 5.75
C LEU A 101 5.82 -12.66 5.77
N TYR A 102 6.82 -13.52 6.02
CA TYR A 102 6.65 -14.96 5.88
C TYR A 102 5.62 -15.53 6.84
N SER A 103 4.72 -16.32 6.31
CA SER A 103 3.63 -16.93 7.05
C SER A 103 3.23 -18.25 6.43
N ASN A 104 2.81 -19.18 7.29
CA ASN A 104 2.18 -20.45 6.90
C ASN A 104 0.66 -20.42 7.16
N GLU A 105 0.12 -19.28 7.63
CA GLU A 105 -1.32 -19.14 7.86
C GLU A 105 -2.05 -19.09 6.52
N GLU A 106 -3.02 -20.00 6.32
CA GLU A 106 -3.76 -20.15 5.06
C GLU A 106 -4.41 -18.84 4.59
N LYS A 107 -5.00 -18.07 5.52
CA LYS A 107 -5.63 -16.77 5.20
C LYS A 107 -4.62 -15.76 4.65
N VAL A 108 -3.41 -15.73 5.22
CA VAL A 108 -2.34 -14.83 4.78
C VAL A 108 -1.83 -15.24 3.40
N LEU A 109 -1.63 -16.54 3.19
CA LEU A 109 -1.23 -17.06 1.89
C LEU A 109 -2.28 -16.80 0.82
N HIS A 110 -3.56 -16.91 1.16
CA HIS A 110 -4.66 -16.62 0.26
C HIS A 110 -4.68 -15.15 -0.17
N LEU A 111 -4.58 -14.22 0.77
CA LEU A 111 -4.48 -12.79 0.49
C LEU A 111 -3.23 -12.49 -0.36
N PHE A 112 -2.07 -13.01 0.04
CA PHE A 112 -0.82 -12.84 -0.70
C PHE A 112 -0.96 -13.33 -2.15
N LYS A 113 -1.55 -14.52 -2.33
CA LYS A 113 -1.82 -15.08 -3.66
C LYS A 113 -2.69 -14.15 -4.50
N LYS A 114 -3.78 -13.60 -3.94
CA LYS A 114 -4.64 -12.63 -4.64
C LYS A 114 -3.87 -11.37 -5.06
N MET A 115 -3.05 -10.83 -4.16
CA MET A 115 -2.21 -9.65 -4.44
C MET A 115 -1.24 -9.91 -5.60
N ILE A 116 -0.57 -11.06 -5.60
CA ILE A 116 0.37 -11.42 -6.67
C ILE A 116 -0.36 -11.69 -7.99
N LEU A 117 -1.55 -12.28 -7.97
CA LEU A 117 -2.35 -12.51 -9.19
C LEU A 117 -2.71 -11.19 -9.89
N GLU A 118 -2.97 -10.10 -9.14
CA GLU A 118 -3.22 -8.78 -9.73
C GLU A 118 -2.01 -8.23 -10.52
N LEU A 119 -0.81 -8.74 -10.25
CA LEU A 119 0.46 -8.29 -10.85
C LEU A 119 1.06 -9.30 -11.82
N SER A 120 0.50 -10.52 -11.90
CA SER A 120 1.13 -11.68 -12.54
C SER A 120 1.41 -11.53 -14.03
N ASP A 121 0.63 -10.71 -14.75
CA ASP A 121 0.74 -10.53 -16.20
C ASP A 121 2.12 -10.01 -16.65
N SER A 122 2.79 -9.25 -15.79
CA SER A 122 4.08 -8.60 -16.10
C SER A 122 5.22 -8.98 -15.18
N LEU A 123 4.91 -9.64 -14.04
CA LEU A 123 5.85 -9.87 -12.96
C LEU A 123 6.93 -10.91 -13.35
N GLN A 124 8.20 -10.49 -13.30
CA GLN A 124 9.35 -11.32 -13.66
C GLN A 124 10.21 -11.67 -12.44
N SER A 125 10.33 -10.74 -11.48
CA SER A 125 11.13 -10.97 -10.29
C SER A 125 10.48 -10.35 -9.05
N ILE A 126 10.74 -10.98 -7.90
CA ILE A 126 10.40 -10.44 -6.59
C ILE A 126 11.65 -10.46 -5.72
N MET A 127 11.91 -9.35 -5.06
CA MET A 127 12.94 -9.23 -4.03
C MET A 127 12.27 -8.99 -2.67
N PHE A 128 12.52 -9.87 -1.72
CA PHE A 128 12.02 -9.77 -0.36
C PHE A 128 13.08 -9.23 0.57
N PHE A 129 12.69 -8.28 1.42
CA PHE A 129 13.48 -7.80 2.55
C PHE A 129 12.77 -8.20 3.83
N THR A 130 13.37 -9.10 4.59
CA THR A 130 12.78 -9.66 5.82
C THR A 130 13.76 -9.60 6.98
N SER A 131 13.24 -9.72 8.22
CA SER A 131 14.08 -9.65 9.43
C SER A 131 14.78 -10.99 9.73
N ALA A 132 16.04 -10.89 10.15
CA ALA A 132 16.81 -12.04 10.66
C ALA A 132 16.23 -12.60 11.97
N THR A 133 15.61 -11.74 12.78
CA THR A 133 15.13 -12.12 14.13
C THR A 133 13.86 -12.94 14.11
N LYS A 134 13.12 -12.91 13.00
CA LYS A 134 11.81 -13.56 12.83
C LYS A 134 11.91 -14.72 11.83
N LYS A 135 12.77 -15.70 12.14
CA LYS A 135 12.98 -16.89 11.30
C LYS A 135 11.67 -17.64 11.08
N ARG A 136 10.96 -17.32 10.01
CA ARG A 136 9.88 -18.14 9.46
C ARG A 136 10.33 -18.66 8.11
N SER A 137 9.96 -19.90 7.78
CA SER A 137 10.29 -20.47 6.49
C SER A 137 9.64 -19.66 5.36
N PRO A 138 10.39 -19.30 4.32
CA PRO A 138 9.83 -18.65 3.14
C PRO A 138 9.04 -19.62 2.24
N ASP A 139 9.16 -20.93 2.45
CA ASP A 139 8.73 -21.98 1.52
C ASP A 139 7.28 -21.86 1.09
N ALA A 140 6.37 -21.59 2.03
CA ALA A 140 4.95 -21.50 1.71
C ALA A 140 4.63 -20.34 0.75
N MET A 141 5.25 -19.18 0.95
CA MET A 141 5.08 -18.04 0.04
C MET A 141 5.81 -18.24 -1.28
N HIS A 142 7.04 -18.78 -1.26
CA HIS A 142 7.78 -19.12 -2.47
C HIS A 142 7.03 -20.15 -3.32
N ASN A 143 6.46 -21.18 -2.71
CA ASN A 143 5.64 -22.18 -3.40
C ASN A 143 4.36 -21.54 -3.99
N THR A 144 3.75 -20.61 -3.27
CA THR A 144 2.63 -19.83 -3.78
C THR A 144 3.01 -19.04 -5.04
N LEU A 145 4.14 -18.36 -5.02
CA LEU A 145 4.67 -17.63 -6.19
C LEU A 145 4.95 -18.54 -7.37
N LYS A 146 5.66 -19.64 -7.13
CA LYS A 146 5.99 -20.62 -8.17
C LYS A 146 4.76 -21.31 -8.74
N SER A 147 3.68 -21.43 -7.96
CA SER A 147 2.40 -21.95 -8.47
C SER A 147 1.71 -21.00 -9.45
N ILE A 148 1.97 -19.69 -9.35
CA ILE A 148 1.44 -18.66 -10.26
C ILE A 148 2.36 -18.52 -11.49
N ASN A 149 3.65 -18.38 -11.25
CA ASN A 149 4.68 -18.26 -12.29
C ASN A 149 5.89 -19.14 -11.93
N PRO A 150 6.04 -20.33 -12.54
CA PRO A 150 7.15 -21.25 -12.25
C PRO A 150 8.53 -20.64 -12.52
N ASN A 151 8.64 -19.67 -13.42
CA ASN A 151 9.87 -19.05 -13.85
C ASN A 151 10.19 -17.75 -13.09
N ILE A 152 9.40 -17.39 -12.09
CA ILE A 152 9.62 -16.16 -11.34
C ILE A 152 10.96 -16.21 -10.60
N ARG A 153 11.75 -15.15 -10.75
CA ARG A 153 12.99 -15.01 -9.99
C ARG A 153 12.67 -14.47 -8.60
N ILE A 154 13.09 -15.21 -7.56
CA ILE A 154 12.91 -14.84 -6.16
C ILE A 154 14.27 -14.56 -5.55
N ILE A 155 14.40 -13.46 -4.83
CA ILE A 155 15.61 -13.03 -4.11
C ILE A 155 15.20 -12.67 -2.69
N ASP A 156 15.88 -13.26 -1.70
CA ASP A 156 15.68 -12.95 -0.29
C ASP A 156 16.87 -12.17 0.24
N ILE A 157 16.58 -11.05 0.90
CA ILE A 157 17.53 -10.20 1.60
C ILE A 157 17.11 -10.17 3.07
N ILE A 158 18.02 -10.44 3.96
CA ILE A 158 17.76 -10.41 5.39
C ILE A 158 18.31 -9.12 5.95
N THR A 159 17.45 -8.28 6.52
CA THR A 159 17.85 -7.00 7.11
C THR A 159 16.90 -6.58 8.24
N ASP A 160 17.46 -5.91 9.23
CA ASP A 160 16.69 -5.25 10.30
C ASP A 160 16.78 -3.71 10.20
N GLU A 161 17.32 -3.18 9.10
CA GLU A 161 17.52 -1.75 8.90
C GLU A 161 16.24 -1.00 8.49
N ILE A 162 15.22 -1.71 7.96
CA ILE A 162 13.98 -1.11 7.51
C ILE A 162 12.83 -1.58 8.39
N HIS A 163 12.17 -0.65 9.06
CA HIS A 163 11.10 -0.94 10.02
C HIS A 163 9.72 -1.05 9.38
N ASP A 164 9.42 -0.19 8.41
CA ASP A 164 8.10 -0.09 7.79
C ASP A 164 7.92 -1.11 6.64
N ARG A 165 6.70 -1.26 6.15
CA ARG A 165 6.33 -2.27 5.15
C ARG A 165 6.00 -1.58 3.85
N PHE A 166 6.70 -1.98 2.80
CA PHE A 166 6.57 -1.38 1.47
C PHE A 166 6.39 -2.44 0.40
N TRP A 167 5.56 -2.13 -0.58
CA TRP A 167 5.47 -2.83 -1.85
C TRP A 167 5.82 -1.84 -2.95
N LEU A 168 6.89 -2.09 -3.70
CA LEU A 168 7.50 -1.12 -4.58
C LEU A 168 7.68 -1.69 -5.98
N ASP A 169 7.28 -0.91 -6.98
CA ASP A 169 7.69 -1.10 -8.36
C ASP A 169 9.08 -0.48 -8.53
N ALA A 170 10.10 -1.34 -8.61
CA ALA A 170 11.49 -0.91 -8.69
C ALA A 170 11.81 -0.14 -9.97
N ASP A 171 11.07 -0.40 -11.06
CA ASP A 171 11.31 0.20 -12.36
C ASP A 171 10.69 1.60 -12.47
N ASN A 172 9.46 1.77 -11.94
CA ASN A 172 8.66 2.99 -12.14
C ASN A 172 8.62 3.91 -10.91
N LYS A 173 9.33 3.57 -9.82
CA LYS A 173 9.39 4.35 -8.57
C LYS A 173 8.00 4.63 -8.01
N LYS A 174 7.14 3.62 -8.03
CA LYS A 174 5.82 3.62 -7.42
C LYS A 174 5.81 2.69 -6.23
N GLY A 175 4.99 2.98 -5.26
CA GLY A 175 4.87 2.10 -4.10
C GLY A 175 3.68 2.38 -3.24
N ILE A 176 3.44 1.45 -2.34
CA ILE A 176 2.51 1.58 -1.24
C ILE A 176 3.22 1.30 0.07
N VAL A 177 2.75 1.93 1.12
CA VAL A 177 3.16 1.69 2.49
C VAL A 177 2.03 1.02 3.27
N MET A 178 2.36 0.07 4.13
CA MET A 178 1.42 -0.61 5.02
C MET A 178 1.91 -0.51 6.47
N GLY A 179 1.08 -0.07 7.37
CA GLY A 179 1.40 0.05 8.80
C GLY A 179 1.55 -1.29 9.52
N THR A 180 1.08 -2.38 8.91
CA THR A 180 1.24 -3.74 9.43
C THR A 180 1.64 -4.72 8.34
N SER A 181 2.27 -5.82 8.73
CA SER A 181 2.47 -6.96 7.84
C SER A 181 1.15 -7.67 7.52
N LEU A 182 1.12 -8.47 6.47
CA LEU A 182 -0.06 -9.25 6.09
C LEU A 182 -0.61 -10.11 7.24
N ASN A 183 0.25 -10.57 8.16
CA ASN A 183 -0.14 -11.30 9.36
C ASN A 183 -0.97 -10.47 10.36
N GLY A 184 -0.86 -9.15 10.33
CA GLY A 184 -1.55 -8.21 11.21
C GLY A 184 -2.83 -7.63 10.60
N VAL A 185 -3.05 -7.82 9.31
CA VAL A 185 -4.26 -7.38 8.62
C VAL A 185 -5.49 -7.96 9.30
N THR A 186 -6.53 -7.17 9.50
CA THR A 186 -7.75 -7.48 10.27
C THR A 186 -7.59 -7.64 11.78
N LYS A 187 -6.37 -7.77 12.29
CA LYS A 187 -6.08 -7.94 13.73
C LYS A 187 -5.70 -6.63 14.42
N LYS A 188 -5.19 -5.65 13.68
CA LYS A 188 -4.67 -4.38 14.20
C LYS A 188 -5.19 -3.21 13.38
N LEU A 189 -5.28 -2.05 14.03
CA LEU A 189 -5.45 -0.79 13.33
C LEU A 189 -4.22 -0.55 12.46
N THR A 190 -4.41 -0.28 11.20
CA THR A 190 -3.32 -0.03 10.26
C THR A 190 -3.71 0.97 9.20
N LEU A 191 -2.73 1.72 8.75
CA LEU A 191 -2.80 2.60 7.61
C LEU A 191 -2.28 1.88 6.37
N ILE A 192 -2.90 2.14 5.23
CA ILE A 192 -2.35 1.84 3.90
C ILE A 192 -2.44 3.08 3.04
N ASP A 193 -1.36 3.42 2.36
CA ASP A 193 -1.28 4.63 1.54
C ASP A 193 -0.32 4.45 0.36
N TYR A 194 -0.41 5.35 -0.60
CA TYR A 194 0.52 5.46 -1.71
C TYR A 194 1.78 6.21 -1.28
N LEU A 195 2.93 5.77 -1.80
CA LEU A 195 4.15 6.55 -1.68
C LEU A 195 4.24 7.61 -2.77
N GLN A 196 4.64 8.82 -2.38
CA GLN A 196 5.06 9.81 -3.36
C GLN A 196 6.27 9.30 -4.14
N PRO A 197 6.46 9.65 -5.43
CA PRO A 197 7.59 9.17 -6.23
C PRO A 197 8.96 9.46 -5.62
N SER A 198 9.11 10.58 -4.89
CA SER A 198 10.33 10.93 -4.15
C SER A 198 10.61 9.93 -3.03
N ASP A 199 9.57 9.56 -2.27
CA ASP A 199 9.67 8.67 -1.13
C ASP A 199 9.89 7.22 -1.59
N ALA A 200 9.15 6.79 -2.62
CA ALA A 200 9.38 5.50 -3.26
C ALA A 200 10.82 5.37 -3.76
N LYS A 201 11.36 6.44 -4.39
CA LYS A 201 12.76 6.48 -4.81
C LYS A 201 13.71 6.37 -3.62
N ALA A 202 13.48 7.11 -2.56
CA ALA A 202 14.35 7.09 -1.37
C ALA A 202 14.40 5.69 -0.74
N VAL A 203 13.25 5.02 -0.59
CA VAL A 203 13.18 3.65 -0.07
C VAL A 203 13.90 2.67 -1.00
N LEU A 204 13.71 2.79 -2.32
CA LEU A 204 14.39 1.96 -3.31
C LEU A 204 15.92 2.15 -3.28
N ASP A 205 16.40 3.38 -3.14
CA ASP A 205 17.84 3.68 -3.06
C ASP A 205 18.46 2.99 -1.84
N ILE A 206 17.84 3.13 -0.66
CA ILE A 206 18.28 2.46 0.58
C ILE A 206 18.26 0.93 0.43
N ALA A 207 17.17 0.36 -0.04
CA ALA A 207 17.03 -1.08 -0.21
C ALA A 207 18.06 -1.64 -1.20
N ASN A 208 18.37 -0.90 -2.28
CA ASN A 208 19.42 -1.28 -3.23
C ASN A 208 20.81 -1.23 -2.61
N GLU A 209 21.08 -0.28 -1.72
CA GLU A 209 22.36 -0.24 -0.98
C GLU A 209 22.49 -1.44 -0.06
N ILE A 210 21.46 -1.77 0.71
CA ILE A 210 21.43 -2.96 1.58
C ILE A 210 21.66 -4.22 0.75
N SER A 211 21.00 -4.36 -0.39
CA SER A 211 21.15 -5.54 -1.25
C SER A 211 22.56 -5.74 -1.82
N LYS A 212 23.32 -4.64 -2.01
CA LYS A 212 24.72 -4.70 -2.48
C LYS A 212 25.69 -5.13 -1.39
N THR A 213 25.40 -4.76 -0.15
CA THR A 213 26.27 -5.08 1.01
C THR A 213 26.05 -6.49 1.51
N GLN A 214 24.86 -7.04 1.32
CA GLN A 214 24.52 -8.39 1.73
C GLN A 214 24.60 -9.33 0.53
N LYS A 215 25.48 -10.34 0.59
CA LYS A 215 25.46 -11.44 -0.37
C LYS A 215 24.13 -12.18 -0.19
N PRO A 216 23.37 -12.46 -1.28
CA PRO A 216 22.15 -13.25 -1.17
C PRO A 216 22.51 -14.59 -0.51
N GLU A 217 21.88 -14.91 0.62
CA GLU A 217 22.01 -16.23 1.21
C GLU A 217 21.47 -17.25 0.19
N LYS A 218 22.36 -18.09 -0.28
CA LYS A 218 21.95 -19.29 -1.02
C LYS A 218 21.34 -20.23 -0.01
N TRP A 219 20.01 -20.28 0.04
CA TRP A 219 19.32 -21.37 0.72
C TRP A 219 19.75 -22.68 0.01
N GLN A 220 20.60 -23.46 0.68
CA GLN A 220 20.90 -24.81 0.24
C GLN A 220 19.66 -25.64 0.54
N CYS A 221 18.96 -26.05 -0.53
CA CYS A 221 18.00 -27.13 -0.43
C CYS A 221 18.83 -28.42 -0.16
N GLU A 222 18.79 -28.89 1.07
CA GLU A 222 19.09 -30.30 1.37
C GLU A 222 17.84 -31.16 1.15
#